data_705e7fcde338e82d1d7cc0d68acf543e
#
_entry.id   705e7fcde338e82d1d7cc0d68acf543e
#
_cell.length_a   1.000
_cell.length_b   1.000
_cell.length_c   1.000
_cell.angle_alpha   90.00
_cell.angle_beta   90.00
_cell.angle_gamma   90.00
#
_symmetry.space_group_name_H-M   'P 1'
#
loop_
_entity.id
_entity.type
_entity.pdbx_description
1 polymer ?
#
loop_
_entity_poly.entity_id
_entity_poly.type
_entity_poly.pdbx_seq_one_letter_code
_entity_poly.pdbx_strand_id
1 'polypeptide(L)'
;YNTPIAELVKGIFGKAADDKINLVVRSNRLPRICTALIAGAGLGLAGCVMQAILRNPLASASTLGVSQGAGFGAAFAIIVLNMGAVGNLGSVAIPLCAFVGSMAVALVILGLSRFRQVSTQGIVLAGTAISAMFSGATTLMQYFADEIQLNTLVFWTFGSLGNTSWGDVGKMLAVLVGVSACFFLRRWDYNALLSGEETAVSLGIN
;
A
#
# COMPACT_ATOMS: atom_id res chain seq x y z
N TYR A 1 -27.61 9.18 -8.46
CA TYR A 1 -28.37 9.92 -7.44
C TYR A 1 -27.84 11.37 -7.45
N ASN A 2 -28.64 12.28 -8.02
CA ASN A 2 -28.34 13.72 -7.99
C ASN A 2 -28.82 14.26 -6.64
N THR A 3 -27.95 14.18 -5.63
CA THR A 3 -28.26 14.66 -4.28
C THR A 3 -27.69 16.07 -4.11
N PRO A 4 -28.47 17.08 -3.73
CA PRO A 4 -27.97 18.43 -3.45
C PRO A 4 -26.87 18.40 -2.39
N ILE A 5 -25.85 19.22 -2.53
CA ILE A 5 -24.70 19.28 -1.60
C ILE A 5 -25.17 19.52 -0.17
N ALA A 6 -26.19 20.35 0.02
CA ALA A 6 -26.75 20.63 1.34
C ALA A 6 -27.31 19.36 2.04
N GLU A 7 -27.97 18.48 1.28
CA GLU A 7 -28.49 17.21 1.82
C GLU A 7 -27.36 16.21 2.11
N LEU A 8 -26.26 16.24 1.33
CA LEU A 8 -25.08 15.42 1.62
C LEU A 8 -24.42 15.84 2.95
N VAL A 9 -24.29 17.16 3.17
CA VAL A 9 -23.74 17.67 4.43
C VAL A 9 -24.64 17.32 5.62
N LYS A 10 -25.95 17.45 5.47
CA LYS A 10 -26.91 17.00 6.50
C LYS A 10 -26.82 15.49 6.75
N GLY A 11 -26.59 14.70 5.69
CA GLY A 11 -26.41 13.25 5.77
C GLY A 11 -25.20 12.82 6.61
N ILE A 12 -24.13 13.62 6.67
CA ILE A 12 -22.96 13.39 7.56
C ILE A 12 -23.43 13.35 9.02
N PHE A 13 -24.32 14.25 9.40
CA PHE A 13 -24.87 14.34 10.76
C PHE A 13 -26.13 13.47 10.97
N GLY A 14 -26.57 12.71 9.94
CA GLY A 14 -27.77 11.89 10.02
C GLY A 14 -29.08 12.71 9.99
N LYS A 15 -29.05 13.93 9.46
CA LYS A 15 -30.16 14.90 9.44
C LYS A 15 -30.67 15.19 8.02
N ALA A 16 -30.33 14.37 7.02
CA ALA A 16 -30.89 14.52 5.69
C ALA A 16 -32.39 14.15 5.70
N ALA A 17 -33.15 14.75 4.78
CA ALA A 17 -34.58 14.56 4.67
C ALA A 17 -34.97 13.12 4.31
N ASP A 18 -34.09 12.39 3.62
CA ASP A 18 -34.28 10.98 3.25
C ASP A 18 -33.29 10.09 4.01
N ASP A 19 -33.81 9.09 4.74
CA ASP A 19 -33.01 8.10 5.47
C ASP A 19 -32.05 7.31 4.58
N LYS A 20 -32.39 7.14 3.30
CA LYS A 20 -31.49 6.50 2.32
C LYS A 20 -30.23 7.34 2.10
N ILE A 21 -30.35 8.67 2.09
CA ILE A 21 -29.19 9.57 1.97
C ILE A 21 -28.31 9.44 3.19
N ASN A 22 -28.89 9.42 4.40
CA ASN A 22 -28.18 9.22 5.65
C ASN A 22 -27.41 7.89 5.63
N LEU A 23 -28.05 6.80 5.20
CA LEU A 23 -27.44 5.48 5.11
C LEU A 23 -26.28 5.46 4.11
N VAL A 24 -26.51 5.95 2.89
CA VAL A 24 -25.46 5.97 1.83
C VAL A 24 -24.27 6.82 2.23
N VAL A 25 -24.51 7.99 2.84
CA VAL A 25 -23.43 8.87 3.27
C VAL A 25 -22.60 8.23 4.39
N ARG A 26 -23.27 7.72 5.44
CA ARG A 26 -22.57 7.22 6.64
C ARG A 26 -21.98 5.84 6.46
N SER A 27 -22.63 4.95 5.69
CA SER A 27 -22.17 3.55 5.55
C SER A 27 -21.31 3.30 4.32
N ASN A 28 -21.33 4.20 3.33
CA ASN A 28 -20.57 4.00 2.10
C ASN A 28 -19.60 5.16 1.81
N ARG A 29 -20.09 6.41 1.75
CA ARG A 29 -19.26 7.54 1.33
C ARG A 29 -18.22 7.93 2.38
N LEU A 30 -18.61 8.05 3.65
CA LEU A 30 -17.69 8.43 4.72
C LEU A 30 -16.57 7.41 4.95
N PRO A 31 -16.84 6.09 5.08
CA PRO A 31 -15.77 5.11 5.20
C PRO A 31 -14.79 5.18 4.03
N ARG A 32 -15.28 5.36 2.80
CA ARG A 32 -14.44 5.48 1.60
C ARG A 32 -13.52 6.70 1.65
N ILE A 33 -14.04 7.87 2.05
CA ILE A 33 -13.25 9.10 2.20
C ILE A 33 -12.20 8.93 3.30
N CYS A 34 -12.61 8.40 4.46
CA CYS A 34 -11.67 8.14 5.57
C CYS A 34 -10.56 7.16 5.15
N THR A 35 -10.91 6.09 4.46
CA THR A 35 -9.93 5.12 3.94
C THR A 35 -8.96 5.78 2.97
N ALA A 36 -9.44 6.63 2.05
CA ALA A 36 -8.57 7.35 1.11
C ALA A 36 -7.58 8.26 1.84
N LEU A 37 -8.05 9.00 2.84
CA LEU A 37 -7.19 9.88 3.65
C LEU A 37 -6.15 9.10 4.45
N ILE A 38 -6.55 8.01 5.10
CA ILE A 38 -5.66 7.16 5.91
C ILE A 38 -4.63 6.48 5.02
N ALA A 39 -5.05 5.91 3.88
CA ALA A 39 -4.15 5.27 2.94
C ALA A 39 -3.16 6.28 2.34
N GLY A 40 -3.64 7.46 1.93
CA GLY A 40 -2.79 8.53 1.40
C GLY A 40 -1.77 9.02 2.43
N ALA A 41 -2.19 9.24 3.68
CA ALA A 41 -1.30 9.61 4.77
C ALA A 41 -0.24 8.53 5.04
N GLY A 42 -0.63 7.26 5.06
CA GLY A 42 0.29 6.13 5.26
C GLY A 42 1.32 6.00 4.14
N LEU A 43 0.88 6.09 2.89
CA LEU A 43 1.78 6.05 1.73
C LEU A 43 2.72 7.26 1.70
N GLY A 44 2.22 8.47 2.02
CA GLY A 44 3.04 9.67 2.12
C GLY A 44 4.10 9.57 3.20
N LEU A 45 3.73 9.07 4.38
CA LEU A 45 4.65 8.86 5.49
C LEU A 45 5.73 7.82 5.14
N ALA A 46 5.34 6.68 4.57
CA ALA A 46 6.27 5.65 4.11
C ALA A 46 7.24 6.21 3.05
N GLY A 47 6.71 6.96 2.07
CA GLY A 47 7.52 7.61 1.04
C GLY A 47 8.53 8.59 1.64
N CYS A 48 8.11 9.44 2.58
CA CYS A 48 8.98 10.39 3.26
C CYS A 48 10.16 9.70 3.99
N VAL A 49 9.87 8.63 4.74
CA VAL A 49 10.90 7.85 5.45
C VAL A 49 11.84 7.15 4.47
N MET A 50 11.31 6.55 3.40
CA MET A 50 12.14 5.90 2.36
C MET A 50 13.07 6.90 1.67
N GLN A 51 12.57 8.09 1.34
CA GLN A 51 13.38 9.16 0.74
C GLN A 51 14.49 9.62 1.68
N ALA A 52 14.19 9.72 2.99
CA ALA A 52 15.18 10.07 3.99
C ALA A 52 16.29 9.01 4.13
N ILE A 53 15.91 7.74 4.29
CA ILE A 53 16.85 6.62 4.45
C ILE A 53 17.73 6.45 3.21
N LEU A 54 17.10 6.48 2.01
CA LEU A 54 17.80 6.30 0.74
C LEU A 54 18.45 7.59 0.21
N ARG A 55 18.26 8.72 0.90
CA ARG A 55 18.74 10.05 0.44
C ARG A 55 18.45 10.29 -1.05
N ASN A 56 17.27 9.82 -1.48
CA ASN A 56 16.85 9.89 -2.86
C ASN A 56 15.39 10.34 -2.93
N PRO A 57 15.10 11.53 -3.47
CA PRO A 57 13.74 12.06 -3.56
C PRO A 57 12.82 11.24 -4.48
N LEU A 58 13.37 10.38 -5.32
CA LEU A 58 12.63 9.49 -6.21
C LEU A 58 12.28 8.13 -5.57
N ALA A 59 12.72 7.88 -4.34
CA ALA A 59 12.44 6.62 -3.67
C ALA A 59 10.96 6.52 -3.27
N SER A 60 10.38 5.37 -3.58
CA SER A 60 8.99 5.01 -3.25
C SER A 60 8.83 3.49 -3.17
N ALA A 61 7.71 3.02 -2.66
CA ALA A 61 7.41 1.59 -2.63
C ALA A 61 7.39 0.96 -4.03
N SER A 62 6.97 1.71 -5.05
CA SER A 62 6.96 1.24 -6.45
C SER A 62 8.37 1.15 -7.03
N THR A 63 9.25 2.12 -6.75
CA THR A 63 10.63 2.11 -7.27
C THR A 63 11.48 1.00 -6.65
N LEU A 64 11.13 0.56 -5.44
CA LEU A 64 11.78 -0.59 -4.80
C LEU A 64 11.13 -1.94 -5.12
N GLY A 65 10.10 -1.98 -5.97
CA GLY A 65 9.47 -3.22 -6.40
C GLY A 65 8.43 -3.80 -5.43
N VAL A 66 8.15 -3.14 -4.31
CA VAL A 66 7.18 -3.63 -3.32
C VAL A 66 5.77 -3.73 -3.91
N SER A 67 5.38 -2.76 -4.74
CA SER A 67 4.08 -2.78 -5.42
C SER A 67 3.97 -3.91 -6.45
N GLN A 68 5.04 -4.20 -7.18
CA GLN A 68 5.10 -5.30 -8.15
C GLN A 68 5.07 -6.67 -7.46
N GLY A 69 5.73 -6.78 -6.30
CA GLY A 69 5.63 -7.96 -5.45
C GLY A 69 4.21 -8.20 -4.95
N ALA A 70 3.50 -7.13 -4.57
CA ALA A 70 2.08 -7.23 -4.22
C ALA A 70 1.22 -7.68 -5.40
N GLY A 71 1.43 -7.10 -6.60
CA GLY A 71 0.74 -7.49 -7.83
C GLY A 71 0.95 -8.96 -8.19
N PHE A 72 2.19 -9.44 -8.07
CA PHE A 72 2.53 -10.84 -8.28
C PHE A 72 1.83 -11.76 -7.25
N GLY A 73 1.84 -11.39 -5.97
CA GLY A 73 1.14 -12.15 -4.92
C GLY A 73 -0.37 -12.22 -5.16
N ALA A 74 -0.98 -11.13 -5.61
CA ALA A 74 -2.40 -11.12 -5.99
C ALA A 74 -2.65 -12.00 -7.23
N ALA A 75 -1.80 -11.91 -8.26
CA ALA A 75 -1.90 -12.75 -9.46
C ALA A 75 -1.77 -14.24 -9.11
N PHE A 76 -0.85 -14.59 -8.22
CA PHE A 76 -0.68 -15.96 -7.72
C PHE A 76 -1.96 -16.45 -7.03
N ALA A 77 -2.56 -15.65 -6.15
CA ALA A 77 -3.82 -16.01 -5.48
C ALA A 77 -4.98 -16.18 -6.46
N ILE A 78 -5.11 -15.30 -7.45
CA ILE A 78 -6.23 -15.31 -8.40
C ILE A 78 -6.06 -16.45 -9.42
N ILE A 79 -4.86 -16.61 -10.00
CA ILE A 79 -4.63 -17.49 -11.13
C ILE A 79 -4.25 -18.90 -10.66
N VAL A 80 -3.25 -19.02 -9.77
CA VAL A 80 -2.73 -20.34 -9.36
C VAL A 80 -3.62 -20.97 -8.30
N LEU A 81 -4.03 -20.19 -7.26
CA LEU A 81 -4.88 -20.72 -6.19
C LEU A 81 -6.38 -20.62 -6.52
N ASN A 82 -6.74 -20.04 -7.68
CA ASN A 82 -8.12 -19.85 -8.15
C ASN A 82 -9.05 -19.17 -7.11
N MET A 83 -8.52 -18.26 -6.30
CA MET A 83 -9.24 -17.63 -5.21
C MET A 83 -10.25 -16.56 -5.69
N GLY A 84 -10.18 -16.12 -6.94
CA GLY A 84 -11.14 -15.19 -7.54
C GLY A 84 -12.55 -15.76 -7.63
N ALA A 85 -12.70 -17.09 -7.72
CA ALA A 85 -13.99 -17.78 -7.80
C ALA A 85 -14.58 -18.17 -6.43
N VAL A 86 -13.80 -18.03 -5.32
CA VAL A 86 -14.16 -18.60 -4.00
C VAL A 86 -14.71 -17.50 -3.06
N GLY A 87 -15.69 -16.72 -3.50
CA GLY A 87 -16.52 -15.83 -2.64
C GLY A 87 -15.76 -15.16 -1.48
N ASN A 88 -16.22 -15.37 -0.25
CA ASN A 88 -15.64 -14.74 0.95
C ASN A 88 -14.17 -15.14 1.24
N LEU A 89 -13.72 -16.29 0.79
CA LEU A 89 -12.33 -16.71 1.00
C LEU A 89 -11.36 -15.88 0.14
N GLY A 90 -11.75 -15.56 -1.09
CA GLY A 90 -10.97 -14.74 -2.01
C GLY A 90 -10.78 -13.31 -1.49
N SER A 91 -11.76 -12.75 -0.78
CA SER A 91 -11.68 -11.40 -0.22
C SER A 91 -10.58 -11.23 0.83
N VAL A 92 -10.14 -12.31 1.48
CA VAL A 92 -9.04 -12.31 2.47
C VAL A 92 -7.75 -12.86 1.86
N ALA A 93 -7.84 -13.92 1.05
CA ALA A 93 -6.69 -14.62 0.51
C ALA A 93 -5.90 -13.76 -0.49
N ILE A 94 -6.58 -13.02 -1.37
CA ILE A 94 -5.92 -12.16 -2.36
C ILE A 94 -5.10 -11.05 -1.69
N PRO A 95 -5.65 -10.22 -0.77
CA PRO A 95 -4.86 -9.23 -0.04
C PRO A 95 -3.72 -9.85 0.79
N LEU A 96 -3.94 -11.03 1.38
CA LEU A 96 -2.90 -11.72 2.16
C LEU A 96 -1.73 -12.16 1.28
N CYS A 97 -1.99 -12.77 0.13
CA CYS A 97 -0.95 -13.15 -0.83
C CYS A 97 -0.23 -11.92 -1.40
N ALA A 98 -0.95 -10.84 -1.67
CA ALA A 98 -0.36 -9.56 -2.07
C ALA A 98 0.57 -9.01 -0.98
N PHE A 99 0.15 -9.06 0.29
CA PHE A 99 0.98 -8.66 1.43
C PHE A 99 2.24 -9.52 1.55
N VAL A 100 2.11 -10.85 1.43
CA VAL A 100 3.26 -11.76 1.44
C VAL A 100 4.23 -11.46 0.30
N GLY A 101 3.72 -11.23 -0.91
CA GLY A 101 4.53 -10.86 -2.07
C GLY A 101 5.29 -9.54 -1.86
N SER A 102 4.61 -8.52 -1.33
CA SER A 102 5.25 -7.24 -1.00
C SER A 102 6.31 -7.38 0.10
N MET A 103 6.02 -8.19 1.12
CA MET A 103 6.95 -8.46 2.23
C MET A 103 8.19 -9.22 1.74
N ALA A 104 8.03 -10.18 0.83
CA ALA A 104 9.16 -10.89 0.23
C ALA A 104 10.12 -9.93 -0.47
N VAL A 105 9.60 -8.99 -1.27
CA VAL A 105 10.42 -7.94 -1.90
C VAL A 105 11.10 -7.07 -0.86
N ALA A 106 10.38 -6.62 0.16
CA ALA A 106 10.94 -5.78 1.22
C ALA A 106 12.09 -6.51 1.96
N LEU A 107 11.94 -7.80 2.24
CA LEU A 107 12.97 -8.64 2.87
C LEU A 107 14.19 -8.83 1.96
N VAL A 108 14.00 -9.00 0.65
CA VAL A 108 15.11 -9.08 -0.31
C VAL A 108 15.90 -7.77 -0.34
N ILE A 109 15.21 -6.62 -0.42
CA ILE A 109 15.85 -5.29 -0.38
C ILE A 109 16.59 -5.08 0.95
N LEU A 110 15.97 -5.44 2.07
CA LEU A 110 16.59 -5.34 3.39
C LEU A 110 17.81 -6.27 3.50
N GLY A 111 17.74 -7.47 2.93
CA GLY A 111 18.87 -8.39 2.84
C GLY A 111 20.04 -7.79 2.03
N LEU A 112 19.73 -7.22 0.86
CA LEU A 112 20.73 -6.55 0.01
C LEU A 112 21.38 -5.36 0.71
N SER A 113 20.62 -4.59 1.49
CA SER A 113 21.15 -3.43 2.22
C SER A 113 22.17 -3.79 3.32
N ARG A 114 22.19 -5.05 3.76
CA ARG A 114 23.17 -5.54 4.74
C ARG A 114 24.57 -5.81 4.15
N PHE A 115 24.69 -5.91 2.84
CA PHE A 115 25.99 -6.05 2.20
C PHE A 115 26.68 -4.68 2.13
N ARG A 116 27.79 -4.53 2.83
CA ARG A 116 28.55 -3.27 2.97
C ARG A 116 29.01 -2.63 1.65
N GLN A 117 28.98 -3.39 0.54
CA GLN A 117 29.41 -2.91 -0.77
C GLN A 117 28.27 -2.33 -1.62
N VAL A 118 27.00 -2.40 -1.16
CA VAL A 118 25.85 -1.91 -1.94
C VAL A 118 25.58 -0.46 -1.54
N SER A 119 25.83 0.44 -2.47
CA SER A 119 25.48 1.85 -2.30
C SER A 119 23.97 2.07 -2.32
N THR A 120 23.49 3.21 -1.83
CA THR A 120 22.07 3.59 -1.89
C THR A 120 21.52 3.56 -3.32
N GLN A 121 22.33 4.02 -4.30
CA GLN A 121 21.96 3.95 -5.72
C GLN A 121 21.85 2.49 -6.19
N GLY A 122 22.73 1.62 -5.71
CA GLY A 122 22.69 0.18 -5.97
C GLY A 122 21.39 -0.48 -5.47
N ILE A 123 20.91 -0.06 -4.29
CA ILE A 123 19.64 -0.54 -3.73
C ILE A 123 18.46 -0.13 -4.63
N VAL A 124 18.43 1.13 -5.10
CA VAL A 124 17.38 1.61 -6.00
C VAL A 124 17.42 0.86 -7.34
N LEU A 125 18.62 0.64 -7.89
CA LEU A 125 18.80 -0.13 -9.13
C LEU A 125 18.36 -1.59 -8.96
N ALA A 126 18.71 -2.22 -7.85
CA ALA A 126 18.23 -3.57 -7.51
C ALA A 126 16.70 -3.60 -7.39
N GLY A 127 16.10 -2.58 -6.78
CA GLY A 127 14.64 -2.43 -6.69
C GLY A 127 13.97 -2.36 -8.05
N THR A 128 14.52 -1.61 -9.00
CA THR A 128 13.99 -1.55 -10.38
C THR A 128 14.13 -2.88 -11.11
N ALA A 129 15.24 -3.59 -10.93
CA ALA A 129 15.43 -4.93 -11.49
C ALA A 129 14.43 -5.94 -10.90
N ILE A 130 14.22 -5.93 -9.59
CA ILE A 130 13.22 -6.75 -8.91
C ILE A 130 11.81 -6.40 -9.42
N SER A 131 11.50 -5.11 -9.60
CA SER A 131 10.23 -4.66 -10.19
C SER A 131 9.99 -5.27 -11.57
N ALA A 132 10.99 -5.22 -12.44
CA ALA A 132 10.91 -5.79 -13.79
C ALA A 132 10.72 -7.33 -13.76
N MET A 133 11.42 -8.01 -12.86
CA MET A 133 11.31 -9.45 -12.67
C MET A 133 9.89 -9.86 -12.22
N PHE A 134 9.32 -9.21 -11.19
CA PHE A 134 7.97 -9.53 -10.73
C PHE A 134 6.90 -9.12 -11.74
N SER A 135 7.09 -8.01 -12.46
CA SER A 135 6.21 -7.60 -13.55
C SER A 135 6.20 -8.64 -14.68
N GLY A 136 7.37 -9.11 -15.11
CA GLY A 136 7.49 -10.17 -16.12
C GLY A 136 6.88 -11.49 -15.67
N ALA A 137 7.09 -11.88 -14.39
CA ALA A 137 6.49 -13.07 -13.82
C ALA A 137 4.95 -12.96 -13.74
N THR A 138 4.42 -11.78 -13.40
CA THR A 138 2.97 -11.52 -13.43
C THR A 138 2.41 -11.63 -14.85
N THR A 139 3.09 -11.06 -15.83
CA THR A 139 2.70 -11.17 -17.26
C THR A 139 2.70 -12.62 -17.73
N LEU A 140 3.70 -13.40 -17.32
CA LEU A 140 3.74 -14.83 -17.63
C LEU A 140 2.54 -15.58 -17.03
N MET A 141 2.16 -15.29 -15.77
CA MET A 141 0.96 -15.88 -15.17
C MET A 141 -0.32 -15.48 -15.94
N GLN A 142 -0.42 -14.23 -16.37
CA GLN A 142 -1.56 -13.74 -17.15
C GLN A 142 -1.74 -14.48 -18.47
N TYR A 143 -0.65 -14.95 -19.07
CA TYR A 143 -0.71 -15.75 -20.30
C TYR A 143 -1.45 -17.08 -20.10
N PHE A 144 -1.35 -17.68 -18.92
CA PHE A 144 -2.02 -18.95 -18.59
C PHE A 144 -3.39 -18.76 -17.93
N ALA A 145 -3.79 -17.52 -17.65
CA ALA A 145 -5.04 -17.21 -16.97
C ALA A 145 -6.24 -17.35 -17.90
N ASP A 146 -7.37 -17.77 -17.35
CA ASP A 146 -8.64 -17.68 -18.04
C ASP A 146 -9.17 -16.22 -18.04
N GLU A 147 -10.24 -15.98 -18.84
CA GLU A 147 -10.82 -14.64 -19.01
C GLU A 147 -11.34 -14.05 -17.69
N ILE A 148 -11.93 -14.86 -16.81
CA ILE A 148 -12.47 -14.44 -15.52
C ILE A 148 -11.35 -14.04 -14.58
N GLN A 149 -10.30 -14.85 -14.50
CA GLN A 149 -9.11 -14.58 -13.69
C GLN A 149 -8.39 -13.31 -14.16
N LEU A 150 -8.27 -13.12 -15.47
CA LEU A 150 -7.64 -11.95 -16.07
C LEU A 150 -8.41 -10.68 -15.75
N ASN A 151 -9.74 -10.69 -15.92
CA ASN A 151 -10.60 -9.59 -15.55
C ASN A 151 -10.51 -9.28 -14.05
N THR A 152 -10.55 -10.32 -13.20
CA THR A 152 -10.43 -10.16 -11.74
C THR A 152 -9.11 -9.49 -11.36
N LEU A 153 -7.99 -9.90 -11.98
CA LEU A 153 -6.68 -9.33 -11.73
C LEU A 153 -6.59 -7.88 -12.21
N VAL A 154 -7.15 -7.56 -13.37
CA VAL A 154 -7.19 -6.19 -13.91
C VAL A 154 -7.96 -5.28 -12.95
N PHE A 155 -9.16 -5.67 -12.51
CA PHE A 155 -9.95 -4.90 -11.54
C PHE A 155 -9.23 -4.75 -10.21
N TRP A 156 -8.53 -5.79 -9.75
CA TRP A 156 -7.74 -5.71 -8.52
C TRP A 156 -6.60 -4.69 -8.65
N THR A 157 -5.92 -4.65 -9.79
CA THR A 157 -4.80 -3.72 -10.05
C THR A 157 -5.23 -2.26 -10.10
N PHE A 158 -6.44 -1.96 -10.57
CA PHE A 158 -7.00 -0.61 -10.53
C PHE A 158 -7.25 -0.12 -9.11
N GLY A 159 -7.44 -1.05 -8.17
CA GLY A 159 -7.79 -0.76 -6.79
C GLY A 159 -9.23 -0.29 -6.64
N SER A 160 -9.80 -0.52 -5.47
CA SER A 160 -11.14 -0.07 -5.14
C SER A 160 -11.26 0.27 -3.67
N LEU A 161 -11.84 1.42 -3.38
CA LEU A 161 -12.27 1.81 -2.04
C LEU A 161 -13.76 1.51 -1.80
N GLY A 162 -14.39 0.75 -2.74
CA GLY A 162 -15.84 0.55 -2.76
C GLY A 162 -16.38 -0.28 -1.60
N ASN A 163 -15.62 -1.26 -1.13
CA ASN A 163 -16.04 -2.23 -0.12
C ASN A 163 -15.41 -1.98 1.25
N THR A 164 -15.17 -0.73 1.62
CA THR A 164 -14.60 -0.38 2.92
C THR A 164 -15.69 -0.18 3.97
N SER A 165 -15.53 -0.84 5.11
CA SER A 165 -16.37 -0.70 6.29
C SER A 165 -15.71 0.19 7.35
N TRP A 166 -16.49 0.66 8.34
CA TRP A 166 -15.93 1.36 9.50
C TRP A 166 -14.95 0.51 10.31
N GLY A 167 -15.15 -0.82 10.32
CA GLY A 167 -14.20 -1.75 10.94
C GLY A 167 -12.83 -1.73 10.25
N ASP A 168 -12.80 -1.62 8.92
CA ASP A 168 -11.55 -1.55 8.16
C ASP A 168 -10.88 -0.19 8.32
N VAL A 169 -11.65 0.90 8.35
CA VAL A 169 -11.15 2.24 8.70
C VAL A 169 -10.47 2.24 10.06
N GLY A 170 -11.10 1.61 11.08
CA GLY A 170 -10.53 1.50 12.42
C GLY A 170 -9.20 0.73 12.46
N LYS A 171 -9.13 -0.42 11.77
CA LYS A 171 -7.90 -1.21 11.65
C LYS A 171 -6.78 -0.43 10.97
N MET A 172 -7.08 0.21 9.82
CA MET A 172 -6.11 1.01 9.08
C MET A 172 -5.61 2.20 9.90
N LEU A 173 -6.51 2.89 10.60
CA LEU A 173 -6.16 4.00 11.47
C LEU A 173 -5.24 3.55 12.63
N ALA A 174 -5.54 2.42 13.26
CA ALA A 174 -4.71 1.87 14.34
C ALA A 174 -3.28 1.57 13.85
N VAL A 175 -3.15 0.96 12.67
CA VAL A 175 -1.84 0.70 12.05
C VAL A 175 -1.13 2.00 11.72
N LEU A 176 -1.83 2.96 11.08
CA LEU A 176 -1.24 4.26 10.74
C LEU A 176 -0.73 5.00 11.97
N VAL A 177 -1.52 5.06 13.04
CA VAL A 177 -1.13 5.73 14.30
C VAL A 177 0.09 5.03 14.92
N GLY A 178 0.09 3.69 14.99
CA GLY A 178 1.22 2.93 15.54
C GLY A 178 2.51 3.17 14.76
N VAL A 179 2.46 3.08 13.43
CA VAL A 179 3.62 3.32 12.55
C VAL A 179 4.07 4.78 12.61
N SER A 180 3.11 5.73 12.61
CA SER A 180 3.42 7.16 12.72
C SER A 180 4.11 7.49 14.06
N ALA A 181 3.66 6.88 15.15
CA ALA A 181 4.30 7.03 16.46
C ALA A 181 5.75 6.52 16.44
N CYS A 182 5.99 5.34 15.87
CA CYS A 182 7.36 4.80 15.71
C CYS A 182 8.24 5.74 14.89
N PHE A 183 7.75 6.25 13.76
CA PHE A 183 8.52 7.16 12.92
C PHE A 183 8.73 8.53 13.59
N PHE A 184 7.74 9.03 14.33
CA PHE A 184 7.88 10.26 15.06
C PHE A 184 8.92 10.18 16.18
N LEU A 185 8.99 9.05 16.90
CA LEU A 185 10.02 8.81 17.91
C LEU A 185 11.43 8.77 17.30
N ARG A 186 11.55 8.26 16.08
CA ARG A 186 12.81 8.18 15.34
C ARG A 186 13.07 9.33 14.37
N ARG A 187 12.30 10.42 14.44
CA ARG A 187 12.41 11.54 13.47
C ARG A 187 13.80 12.20 13.45
N TRP A 188 14.49 12.23 14.57
CA TRP A 188 15.83 12.80 14.65
C TRP A 188 16.87 11.94 13.93
N ASP A 189 16.73 10.61 13.99
CA ASP A 189 17.59 9.67 13.28
C ASP A 189 17.46 9.87 11.76
N TYR A 190 16.24 10.02 11.25
CA TYR A 190 16.01 10.28 9.83
C TYR A 190 16.56 11.64 9.38
N ASN A 191 16.41 12.68 10.19
CA ASN A 191 16.97 13.99 9.88
C ASN A 191 18.51 13.96 9.84
N ALA A 192 19.15 13.25 10.75
CA ALA A 192 20.60 13.09 10.75
C ALA A 192 21.09 12.29 9.52
N LEU A 193 20.36 11.24 9.12
CA LEU A 193 20.66 10.47 7.90
C LEU A 193 20.60 11.33 6.63
N LEU A 194 19.69 12.29 6.56
CA LEU A 194 19.61 13.25 5.45
C LEU A 194 20.86 14.12 5.33
N SER A 195 21.52 14.44 6.46
CA SER A 195 22.75 15.25 6.50
C SER A 195 24.02 14.49 6.10
N GLY A 196 23.93 13.16 5.92
CA GLY A 196 25.00 12.29 5.51
C GLY A 196 25.30 11.19 6.52
N GLU A 197 25.87 10.09 6.02
CA GLU A 197 26.16 8.90 6.83
C GLU A 197 27.23 9.18 7.91
N GLU A 198 28.30 9.90 7.54
CA GLU A 198 29.37 10.29 8.48
C GLU A 198 28.81 11.17 9.61
N THR A 199 27.92 12.11 9.26
CA THR A 199 27.24 12.97 10.25
C THR A 199 26.33 12.16 11.16
N ALA A 200 25.55 11.22 10.61
CA ALA A 200 24.67 10.36 11.40
C ALA A 200 25.48 9.50 12.39
N VAL A 201 26.58 8.89 11.94
CA VAL A 201 27.47 8.09 12.80
C VAL A 201 28.11 8.97 13.89
N SER A 202 28.55 10.18 13.58
CA SER A 202 29.12 11.11 14.57
C SER A 202 28.09 11.54 15.64
N LEU A 203 26.79 11.51 15.31
CA LEU A 203 25.70 11.76 16.24
C LEU A 203 25.22 10.50 17.00
N GLY A 204 25.94 9.38 16.84
CA GLY A 204 25.66 8.12 17.55
C GLY A 204 24.54 7.28 16.94
N ILE A 205 24.13 7.55 15.70
CA ILE A 205 23.13 6.77 14.97
C ILE A 205 23.87 5.65 14.22
N ASN A 206 23.50 4.40 14.54
CA ASN A 206 24.14 3.20 13.99
C ASN A 206 23.15 2.43 13.10
#